data_0988d52a73fe5be8741a084310e41e08
#
_entry.id   0988d52a73fe5be8741a084310e41e08
#
_cell.length_a   1.000
_cell.length_b   1.000
_cell.length_c   1.000
_cell.angle_alpha   90.00
_cell.angle_beta   90.00
_cell.angle_gamma   90.00
#
_symmetry.space_group_name_H-M   'P 1'
#
loop_
_entity.id
_entity.type
_entity.pdbx_description
1 polymer ?
#
loop_
_entity_poly.entity_id
_entity_poly.type
_entity_poly.pdbx_seq_one_letter_code
_entity_poly.pdbx_strand_id
1 'polypeptide(L)'
;LRVEPFVRHAQLPVLPGTPPLGGRILSHDFVEAALLRRAGWHVYLASAIGGSYEEIPTNILDFAKRDRRWAQGSLQHLRLLREPGLHPLSRLHFVQGAMGYLASVFWLLLLLASTAYVLVPWLSAAPLFSAQRLMTGVFVSGFTSSPVPLLGLTAILLFLPKLLGLLDALVPRRSGFGGGPTLVASAVLETAFSILVAPVLMMYHTSFVLGIVAGRGVDWGTQARAGRRISWAEVWRPTAWITATGLLWMGITVVASPLFAVWLAPIFAGLLLAAPLIYVSS
;
A
#
# COMPACT_ATOMS: atom_id res chain seq x y z
N LEU A 1 -13.02 -5.95 26.99
CA LEU A 1 -14.23 -5.95 26.17
C LEU A 1 -15.46 -6.22 27.05
N ARG A 2 -16.52 -5.42 26.91
CA ARG A 2 -17.82 -5.72 27.55
C ARG A 2 -18.57 -6.71 26.66
N VAL A 3 -18.86 -7.91 27.18
CA VAL A 3 -19.42 -9.01 26.39
C VAL A 3 -20.85 -8.71 25.92
N GLU A 4 -21.71 -8.21 26.80
CA GLU A 4 -23.13 -7.97 26.47
C GLU A 4 -23.32 -6.97 25.31
N PRO A 5 -22.73 -5.76 25.33
CA PRO A 5 -22.81 -4.84 24.19
C PRO A 5 -22.27 -5.43 22.89
N PHE A 6 -21.18 -6.20 22.98
CA PHE A 6 -20.58 -6.85 21.82
C PHE A 6 -21.53 -7.86 21.18
N VAL A 7 -22.10 -8.77 21.98
CA VAL A 7 -23.03 -9.78 21.48
C VAL A 7 -24.31 -9.16 20.90
N ARG A 8 -24.81 -8.08 21.53
CA ARG A 8 -26.05 -7.42 21.07
C ARG A 8 -25.88 -6.54 19.82
N HIS A 9 -24.73 -5.89 19.66
CA HIS A 9 -24.59 -4.80 18.70
C HIS A 9 -23.49 -4.99 17.65
N ALA A 10 -22.54 -5.93 17.85
CA ALA A 10 -21.43 -6.13 16.92
C ALA A 10 -21.67 -7.28 15.92
N GLN A 11 -22.91 -7.72 15.74
CA GLN A 11 -23.22 -8.76 14.75
C GLN A 11 -22.96 -8.25 13.33
N LEU A 12 -22.06 -8.95 12.63
CA LEU A 12 -21.66 -8.56 11.29
C LEU A 12 -22.77 -8.81 10.28
N PRO A 13 -23.11 -7.84 9.44
CA PRO A 13 -24.04 -8.05 8.34
C PRO A 13 -23.40 -8.95 7.26
N VAL A 14 -24.24 -9.70 6.57
CA VAL A 14 -23.85 -10.36 5.33
C VAL A 14 -24.01 -9.36 4.20
N LEU A 15 -22.92 -9.06 3.49
CA LEU A 15 -22.96 -8.08 2.41
C LEU A 15 -23.73 -8.62 1.19
N PRO A 16 -24.55 -7.80 0.54
CA PRO A 16 -25.29 -8.22 -0.65
C PRO A 16 -24.34 -8.55 -1.81
N GLY A 17 -24.74 -9.47 -2.67
CA GLY A 17 -23.99 -9.91 -3.84
C GLY A 17 -23.03 -11.07 -3.57
N THR A 18 -22.26 -11.43 -4.59
CA THR A 18 -21.36 -12.58 -4.57
C THR A 18 -19.96 -12.21 -4.04
N PRO A 19 -19.23 -13.16 -3.41
CA PRO A 19 -17.81 -12.99 -3.12
C PRO A 19 -17.01 -12.62 -4.40
N PRO A 20 -15.92 -11.88 -4.29
CA PRO A 20 -15.19 -11.51 -3.06
C PRO A 20 -15.68 -10.22 -2.39
N LEU A 21 -16.46 -9.39 -3.06
CA LEU A 21 -16.93 -8.11 -2.51
C LEU A 21 -18.24 -8.25 -1.70
N GLY A 22 -19.06 -9.28 -1.97
CA GLY A 22 -20.25 -9.65 -1.19
C GLY A 22 -19.96 -10.80 -0.22
N GLY A 23 -21.02 -11.28 0.49
CA GLY A 23 -20.93 -12.36 1.43
C GLY A 23 -20.40 -11.96 2.81
N ARG A 24 -19.70 -12.85 3.50
CA ARG A 24 -19.15 -12.60 4.83
C ARG A 24 -18.02 -11.59 4.80
N ILE A 25 -17.98 -10.70 5.80
CA ILE A 25 -16.93 -9.71 5.97
C ILE A 25 -15.65 -10.40 6.47
N LEU A 26 -14.53 -10.20 5.78
CA LEU A 26 -13.25 -10.82 6.14
C LEU A 26 -12.50 -10.04 7.22
N SER A 27 -12.50 -8.70 7.16
CA SER A 27 -11.86 -7.85 8.16
C SER A 27 -12.95 -7.25 9.04
N HIS A 28 -13.22 -7.88 10.17
CA HIS A 28 -14.38 -7.57 11.00
C HIS A 28 -14.15 -6.45 12.00
N ASP A 29 -12.90 -6.22 12.45
CA ASP A 29 -12.56 -5.35 13.57
C ASP A 29 -13.11 -3.92 13.42
N PHE A 30 -12.90 -3.30 12.27
CA PHE A 30 -13.39 -1.95 11.99
C PHE A 30 -14.91 -1.88 11.91
N VAL A 31 -15.54 -2.96 11.42
CA VAL A 31 -17.01 -3.03 11.30
C VAL A 31 -17.64 -3.20 12.66
N GLU A 32 -17.13 -4.10 13.50
CA GLU A 32 -17.57 -4.30 14.88
C GLU A 32 -17.45 -3.01 15.68
N ALA A 33 -16.32 -2.30 15.57
CA ALA A 33 -16.12 -1.01 16.20
C ALA A 33 -17.13 0.05 15.71
N ALA A 34 -17.44 0.06 14.42
CA ALA A 34 -18.42 0.99 13.84
C ALA A 34 -19.86 0.67 14.32
N LEU A 35 -20.22 -0.61 14.43
CA LEU A 35 -21.52 -1.07 14.91
C LEU A 35 -21.71 -0.75 16.40
N LEU A 36 -20.71 -1.00 17.24
CA LEU A 36 -20.73 -0.64 18.65
C LEU A 36 -20.90 0.88 18.81
N ARG A 37 -20.17 1.67 18.02
CA ARG A 37 -20.30 3.12 18.06
C ARG A 37 -21.67 3.60 17.59
N ARG A 38 -22.29 2.96 16.59
CA ARG A 38 -23.67 3.20 16.15
C ARG A 38 -24.67 2.98 17.28
N ALA A 39 -24.41 1.99 18.14
CA ALA A 39 -25.24 1.68 19.31
C ALA A 39 -24.96 2.59 20.53
N GLY A 40 -24.13 3.65 20.37
CA GLY A 40 -23.83 4.59 21.46
C GLY A 40 -22.68 4.20 22.36
N TRP A 41 -21.97 3.10 22.07
CA TRP A 41 -20.81 2.66 22.85
C TRP A 41 -19.53 3.32 22.40
N HIS A 42 -18.64 3.62 23.35
CA HIS A 42 -17.30 4.13 23.04
C HIS A 42 -16.34 2.98 22.72
N VAL A 43 -15.55 3.18 21.66
CA VAL A 43 -14.45 2.29 21.27
C VAL A 43 -13.15 3.09 21.26
N TYR A 44 -12.19 2.69 22.07
CA TYR A 44 -10.89 3.34 22.19
C TYR A 44 -9.78 2.34 22.51
N LEU A 45 -8.56 2.71 22.19
CA LEU A 45 -7.36 1.93 22.51
C LEU A 45 -6.98 2.13 23.98
N ALA A 46 -6.95 1.05 24.76
CA ALA A 46 -6.50 1.09 26.15
C ALA A 46 -4.97 0.89 26.22
N SER A 47 -4.21 1.91 25.82
CA SER A 47 -2.75 1.85 25.71
C SER A 47 -2.01 1.62 27.03
N ALA A 48 -2.69 1.87 28.17
CA ALA A 48 -2.12 1.62 29.49
C ALA A 48 -2.14 0.14 29.92
N ILE A 49 -2.88 -0.73 29.19
CA ILE A 49 -2.97 -2.16 29.48
C ILE A 49 -1.91 -2.89 28.66
N GLY A 50 -0.87 -3.38 29.34
CA GLY A 50 0.18 -4.20 28.74
C GLY A 50 -0.21 -5.69 28.66
N GLY A 51 0.73 -6.52 28.16
CA GLY A 51 0.59 -8.00 28.13
C GLY A 51 -0.06 -8.55 26.87
N SER A 52 -0.37 -7.73 25.87
CA SER A 52 -0.82 -8.17 24.55
C SER A 52 0.27 -7.87 23.51
N TYR A 53 0.76 -8.92 22.86
CA TYR A 53 1.83 -8.84 21.87
C TYR A 53 1.41 -9.56 20.59
N GLU A 54 1.74 -9.00 19.45
CA GLU A 54 1.50 -9.60 18.15
C GLU A 54 2.80 -9.51 17.32
N GLU A 55 3.13 -10.59 16.64
CA GLU A 55 4.24 -10.62 15.67
C GLU A 55 3.72 -10.37 14.26
N ILE A 56 4.46 -9.55 13.53
CA ILE A 56 4.24 -9.38 12.08
C ILE A 56 4.86 -10.56 11.34
N PRO A 57 4.39 -10.90 10.12
CA PRO A 57 5.06 -11.88 9.27
C PRO A 57 6.53 -11.51 9.06
N THR A 58 7.42 -12.48 9.20
CA THR A 58 8.87 -12.29 9.18
C THR A 58 9.44 -12.03 7.80
N ASN A 59 8.66 -12.22 6.76
CA ASN A 59 9.08 -11.98 5.37
C ASN A 59 7.97 -11.36 4.53
N ILE A 60 8.36 -10.68 3.45
CA ILE A 60 7.44 -9.93 2.58
C ILE A 60 6.43 -10.84 1.87
N LEU A 61 6.74 -12.11 1.57
CA LEU A 61 5.78 -13.01 0.93
C LEU A 61 4.62 -13.39 1.86
N ASP A 62 4.92 -13.73 3.11
CA ASP A 62 3.89 -14.06 4.09
C ASP A 62 3.14 -12.80 4.52
N PHE A 63 3.81 -11.64 4.56
CA PHE A 63 3.17 -10.34 4.68
C PHE A 63 2.17 -10.10 3.54
N ALA A 64 2.58 -10.27 2.27
CA ALA A 64 1.72 -10.08 1.11
C ALA A 64 0.50 -11.02 1.10
N LYS A 65 0.66 -12.29 1.56
CA LYS A 65 -0.47 -13.23 1.70
C LYS A 65 -1.48 -12.74 2.73
N ARG A 66 -1.01 -12.25 3.90
CA ARG A 66 -1.88 -11.68 4.92
C ARG A 66 -2.56 -10.41 4.39
N ASP A 67 -1.79 -9.55 3.78
CA ASP A 67 -2.21 -8.25 3.31
C ASP A 67 -3.27 -8.34 2.18
N ARG A 68 -3.19 -9.36 1.33
CA ARG A 68 -4.22 -9.64 0.33
C ARG A 68 -5.60 -9.87 0.94
N ARG A 69 -5.68 -10.51 2.11
CA ARG A 69 -6.96 -10.71 2.84
C ARG A 69 -7.48 -9.41 3.39
N TRP A 70 -6.60 -8.59 3.95
CA TRP A 70 -6.97 -7.27 4.46
C TRP A 70 -7.40 -6.34 3.33
N ALA A 71 -6.77 -6.43 2.16
CA ALA A 71 -7.20 -5.70 0.97
C ALA A 71 -8.65 -6.06 0.60
N GLN A 72 -9.00 -7.35 0.57
CA GLN A 72 -10.37 -7.76 0.28
C GLN A 72 -11.35 -7.25 1.35
N GLY A 73 -11.04 -7.41 2.63
CA GLY A 73 -11.87 -6.91 3.72
C GLY A 73 -12.06 -5.40 3.66
N SER A 74 -10.99 -4.64 3.41
CA SER A 74 -11.04 -3.18 3.29
C SER A 74 -11.89 -2.72 2.09
N LEU A 75 -11.82 -3.42 0.96
CA LEU A 75 -12.68 -3.13 -0.19
C LEU A 75 -14.16 -3.50 0.08
N GLN A 76 -14.42 -4.55 0.87
CA GLN A 76 -15.78 -4.89 1.33
C GLN A 76 -16.38 -3.77 2.17
N HIS A 77 -15.57 -3.09 3.00
CA HIS A 77 -16.05 -2.00 3.86
C HIS A 77 -16.66 -0.83 3.07
N LEU A 78 -16.24 -0.61 1.81
CA LEU A 78 -16.83 0.44 0.97
C LEU A 78 -18.35 0.22 0.74
N ARG A 79 -18.83 -1.01 0.81
CA ARG A 79 -20.26 -1.31 0.70
C ARG A 79 -21.07 -0.86 1.92
N LEU A 80 -20.41 -0.72 3.07
CA LEU A 80 -21.02 -0.27 4.31
C LEU A 80 -21.13 1.26 4.41
N LEU A 81 -20.53 2.02 3.49
CA LEU A 81 -20.54 3.49 3.55
C LEU A 81 -21.96 4.09 3.55
N ARG A 82 -22.93 3.38 2.96
CA ARG A 82 -24.33 3.83 2.86
C ARG A 82 -25.21 3.29 3.99
N GLU A 83 -24.66 2.48 4.91
CA GLU A 83 -25.41 1.96 6.03
C GLU A 83 -25.88 3.10 6.94
N PRO A 84 -27.19 3.11 7.32
CA PRO A 84 -27.74 4.17 8.15
C PRO A 84 -27.17 4.12 9.58
N GLY A 85 -27.08 5.29 10.20
CA GLY A 85 -26.65 5.45 11.59
C GLY A 85 -25.16 5.30 11.87
N LEU A 86 -24.33 4.99 10.87
CA LEU A 86 -22.87 4.94 11.05
C LEU A 86 -22.30 6.34 11.27
N HIS A 87 -21.40 6.45 12.25
CA HIS A 87 -20.72 7.69 12.56
C HIS A 87 -19.78 8.11 11.39
N PRO A 88 -19.66 9.42 11.06
CA PRO A 88 -18.82 9.90 9.97
C PRO A 88 -17.35 9.42 10.04
N LEU A 89 -16.75 9.39 11.23
CA LEU A 89 -15.40 8.87 11.42
C LEU A 89 -15.28 7.37 11.09
N SER A 90 -16.30 6.56 11.36
CA SER A 90 -16.29 5.15 10.96
C SER A 90 -16.31 4.98 9.46
N ARG A 91 -17.09 5.81 8.75
CA ARG A 91 -17.11 5.87 7.28
C ARG A 91 -15.74 6.32 6.73
N LEU A 92 -15.13 7.34 7.35
CA LEU A 92 -13.79 7.79 6.98
C LEU A 92 -12.75 6.67 7.13
N HIS A 93 -12.79 5.89 8.23
CA HIS A 93 -11.91 4.75 8.44
C HIS A 93 -12.10 3.67 7.37
N PHE A 94 -13.32 3.40 6.92
CA PHE A 94 -13.60 2.45 5.83
C PHE A 94 -12.97 2.92 4.52
N VAL A 95 -13.12 4.21 4.20
CA VAL A 95 -12.49 4.80 3.01
C VAL A 95 -10.97 4.76 3.14
N GLN A 96 -10.41 5.12 4.30
CA GLN A 96 -8.97 5.12 4.54
C GLN A 96 -8.37 3.72 4.40
N GLY A 97 -9.04 2.68 4.95
CA GLY A 97 -8.61 1.29 4.81
C GLY A 97 -8.56 0.84 3.34
N ALA A 98 -9.59 1.15 2.55
CA ALA A 98 -9.62 0.84 1.13
C ALA A 98 -8.57 1.65 0.34
N MET A 99 -8.39 2.94 0.67
CA MET A 99 -7.39 3.80 0.03
C MET A 99 -5.96 3.32 0.26
N GLY A 100 -5.67 2.64 1.38
CA GLY A 100 -4.37 2.00 1.61
C GLY A 100 -3.94 1.06 0.47
N TYR A 101 -4.90 0.41 -0.19
CA TYR A 101 -4.65 -0.48 -1.33
C TYR A 101 -4.87 0.20 -2.68
N LEU A 102 -5.92 1.01 -2.81
CA LEU A 102 -6.24 1.74 -4.04
C LEU A 102 -5.16 2.74 -4.42
N ALA A 103 -4.48 3.33 -3.43
CA ALA A 103 -3.35 4.23 -3.66
C ALA A 103 -2.24 3.60 -4.52
N SER A 104 -1.98 2.29 -4.35
CA SER A 104 -1.02 1.56 -5.19
C SER A 104 -1.47 1.48 -6.65
N VAL A 105 -2.76 1.28 -6.90
CA VAL A 105 -3.34 1.30 -8.25
C VAL A 105 -3.19 2.68 -8.88
N PHE A 106 -3.54 3.74 -8.15
CA PHE A 106 -3.41 5.11 -8.63
C PHE A 106 -1.95 5.48 -8.88
N TRP A 107 -1.03 5.05 -8.02
CA TRP A 107 0.40 5.27 -8.23
C TRP A 107 0.90 4.58 -9.49
N LEU A 108 0.55 3.30 -9.70
CA LEU A 108 0.90 2.60 -10.94
C LEU A 108 0.30 3.29 -12.18
N LEU A 109 -0.97 3.70 -12.12
CA LEU A 109 -1.62 4.43 -13.22
C LEU A 109 -0.92 5.76 -13.51
N LEU A 110 -0.52 6.51 -12.49
CA LEU A 110 0.26 7.75 -12.65
C LEU A 110 1.59 7.48 -13.35
N LEU A 111 2.32 6.44 -12.94
CA LEU A 111 3.59 6.07 -13.55
C LEU A 111 3.41 5.62 -15.01
N LEU A 112 2.37 4.85 -15.30
CA LEU A 112 2.04 4.43 -16.67
C LEU A 112 1.61 5.61 -17.53
N ALA A 113 0.80 6.52 -17.02
CA ALA A 113 0.41 7.75 -17.71
C ALA A 113 1.62 8.65 -18.01
N SER A 114 2.53 8.79 -17.04
CA SER A 114 3.79 9.53 -17.23
C SER A 114 4.67 8.88 -18.30
N THR A 115 4.75 7.55 -18.29
CA THR A 115 5.48 6.79 -19.31
C THR A 115 4.84 6.98 -20.69
N ALA A 116 3.51 6.87 -20.78
CA ALA A 116 2.77 7.08 -22.02
C ALA A 116 2.99 8.50 -22.57
N TYR A 117 2.99 9.52 -21.69
CA TYR A 117 3.28 10.89 -22.08
C TYR A 117 4.65 11.05 -22.73
N VAL A 118 5.67 10.38 -22.21
CA VAL A 118 7.04 10.39 -22.78
C VAL A 118 7.14 9.58 -24.08
N LEU A 119 6.33 8.49 -24.20
CA LEU A 119 6.34 7.63 -25.39
C LEU A 119 5.57 8.23 -26.57
N VAL A 120 4.55 9.04 -26.31
CA VAL A 120 3.68 9.60 -27.36
C VAL A 120 4.43 10.35 -28.46
N PRO A 121 5.41 11.24 -28.20
CA PRO A 121 6.20 11.86 -29.26
C PRO A 121 6.97 10.86 -30.12
N TRP A 122 7.39 9.76 -29.53
CA TRP A 122 8.12 8.68 -30.20
C TRP A 122 7.22 7.86 -31.14
N LEU A 123 5.97 7.67 -30.74
CA LEU A 123 4.96 6.94 -31.54
C LEU A 123 4.26 7.84 -32.58
N SER A 124 4.31 9.17 -32.39
CA SER A 124 3.60 10.15 -33.23
C SER A 124 4.34 10.54 -34.52
N ALA A 125 5.32 9.76 -34.97
CA ALA A 125 5.79 9.85 -36.38
C ALA A 125 4.65 9.61 -37.38
N ALA A 126 3.45 9.24 -36.93
CA ALA A 126 2.21 9.18 -37.69
C ALA A 126 1.29 10.36 -37.37
N PRO A 127 0.79 11.13 -38.36
CA PRO A 127 0.06 12.40 -38.18
C PRO A 127 -1.37 12.30 -37.59
N LEU A 128 -1.80 11.14 -37.12
CA LEU A 128 -3.22 10.89 -36.81
C LEU A 128 -3.67 11.18 -35.38
N PHE A 129 -2.77 11.42 -34.43
CA PHE A 129 -3.13 11.76 -33.07
C PHE A 129 -2.23 12.84 -32.51
N SER A 130 -2.72 14.07 -32.41
CA SER A 130 -2.09 15.10 -31.59
C SER A 130 -2.39 14.83 -30.09
N ALA A 131 -1.87 13.70 -29.59
CA ALA A 131 -1.97 13.33 -28.19
C ALA A 131 -1.40 14.40 -27.23
N GLN A 132 -0.52 15.24 -27.74
CA GLN A 132 -0.02 16.43 -27.04
C GLN A 132 -1.16 17.41 -26.67
N ARG A 133 -2.19 17.55 -27.49
CA ARG A 133 -3.37 18.38 -27.16
C ARG A 133 -4.28 17.72 -26.11
N LEU A 134 -4.40 16.42 -26.10
CA LEU A 134 -5.23 15.71 -25.10
C LEU A 134 -4.58 15.75 -23.71
N MET A 135 -3.26 15.56 -23.62
CA MET A 135 -2.53 15.54 -22.36
C MET A 135 -2.25 16.94 -21.81
N THR A 136 -1.93 17.93 -22.66
CA THR A 136 -1.77 19.31 -22.22
C THR A 136 -3.05 19.94 -21.71
N GLY A 137 -4.20 19.57 -22.25
CA GLY A 137 -5.50 20.06 -21.76
C GLY A 137 -5.88 19.52 -20.37
N VAL A 138 -5.46 18.33 -20.02
CA VAL A 138 -5.85 17.68 -18.74
C VAL A 138 -4.85 17.99 -17.62
N PHE A 139 -3.56 18.12 -17.91
CA PHE A 139 -2.52 18.22 -16.87
C PHE A 139 -1.85 19.60 -16.72
N VAL A 140 -1.97 20.51 -17.66
CA VAL A 140 -1.13 21.74 -17.70
C VAL A 140 -1.88 23.03 -17.42
N SER A 141 -3.20 23.06 -17.43
CA SER A 141 -3.94 24.32 -17.24
C SER A 141 -4.03 24.83 -15.79
N GLY A 142 -3.46 24.15 -14.82
CA GLY A 142 -3.59 24.52 -13.40
C GLY A 142 -2.34 24.42 -12.52
N PHE A 143 -1.26 23.82 -12.98
CA PHE A 143 -0.04 23.69 -12.18
C PHE A 143 1.12 24.53 -12.76
N THR A 144 1.82 25.20 -11.86
CA THR A 144 3.03 25.97 -12.14
C THR A 144 4.02 25.18 -13.01
N SER A 145 4.74 25.88 -13.86
CA SER A 145 5.72 25.35 -14.83
C SER A 145 6.87 24.51 -14.22
N SER A 146 6.91 24.31 -12.89
CA SER A 146 7.96 23.57 -12.20
C SER A 146 7.39 22.40 -11.37
N PRO A 147 7.94 21.18 -11.48
CA PRO A 147 7.55 20.04 -10.64
C PRO A 147 8.07 20.15 -9.19
N VAL A 148 8.96 21.09 -8.92
CA VAL A 148 9.66 21.22 -7.62
C VAL A 148 8.69 21.40 -6.43
N PRO A 149 7.64 22.24 -6.47
CA PRO A 149 6.72 22.37 -5.36
C PRO A 149 5.97 21.06 -5.03
N LEU A 150 5.55 20.31 -6.06
CA LEU A 150 4.87 19.03 -5.87
C LEU A 150 5.81 17.98 -5.28
N LEU A 151 7.03 17.89 -5.78
CA LEU A 151 8.08 17.00 -5.24
C LEU A 151 8.42 17.38 -3.79
N GLY A 152 8.55 18.67 -3.49
CA GLY A 152 8.79 19.17 -2.14
C GLY A 152 7.67 18.82 -1.19
N LEU A 153 6.41 19.04 -1.57
CA LEU A 153 5.25 18.67 -0.77
C LEU A 153 5.20 17.15 -0.54
N THR A 154 5.43 16.36 -1.57
CA THR A 154 5.48 14.89 -1.48
C THR A 154 6.58 14.43 -0.51
N ALA A 155 7.78 15.00 -0.64
CA ALA A 155 8.89 14.68 0.25
C ALA A 155 8.57 15.06 1.72
N ILE A 156 7.97 16.22 1.96
CA ILE A 156 7.53 16.63 3.30
C ILE A 156 6.51 15.63 3.86
N LEU A 157 5.48 15.30 3.11
CA LEU A 157 4.44 14.37 3.57
C LEU A 157 4.99 12.97 3.88
N LEU A 158 5.97 12.48 3.11
CA LEU A 158 6.56 11.16 3.30
C LEU A 158 7.61 11.13 4.43
N PHE A 159 8.47 12.14 4.53
CA PHE A 159 9.64 12.08 5.40
C PHE A 159 9.46 12.84 6.72
N LEU A 160 8.62 13.89 6.77
CA LEU A 160 8.44 14.67 7.99
C LEU A 160 7.96 13.85 9.18
N PRO A 161 6.94 12.96 9.08
CA PRO A 161 6.54 12.13 10.21
C PRO A 161 7.66 11.23 10.72
N LYS A 162 8.48 10.67 9.81
CA LYS A 162 9.63 9.84 10.13
C LYS A 162 10.73 10.64 10.82
N LEU A 163 11.03 11.85 10.35
CA LEU A 163 12.00 12.75 10.97
C LEU A 163 11.55 13.19 12.38
N LEU A 164 10.27 13.53 12.56
CA LEU A 164 9.73 13.89 13.86
C LEU A 164 9.81 12.70 14.84
N GLY A 165 9.46 11.48 14.40
CA GLY A 165 9.62 10.27 15.22
C GLY A 165 11.07 9.97 15.58
N LEU A 166 12.01 10.18 14.64
CA LEU A 166 13.44 10.04 14.90
C LEU A 166 13.94 11.07 15.91
N LEU A 167 13.53 12.33 15.81
CA LEU A 167 13.89 13.40 16.75
C LEU A 167 13.33 13.12 18.15
N ASP A 168 12.07 12.68 18.25
CA ASP A 168 11.45 12.28 19.52
C ASP A 168 12.21 11.13 20.19
N ALA A 169 12.69 10.16 19.42
CA ALA A 169 13.47 9.05 19.94
C ALA A 169 14.92 9.44 20.32
N LEU A 170 15.55 10.36 19.58
CA LEU A 170 16.94 10.79 19.80
C LEU A 170 17.10 11.59 21.11
N VAL A 171 16.15 12.42 21.48
CA VAL A 171 16.28 13.31 22.63
C VAL A 171 16.10 12.57 23.96
N PRO A 172 14.95 11.91 24.26
CA PRO A 172 14.71 11.32 25.57
C PRO A 172 15.11 9.83 25.67
N ARG A 173 15.18 9.08 24.57
CA ARG A 173 15.18 7.60 24.60
C ARG A 173 16.33 6.92 23.84
N ARG A 174 17.33 7.68 23.41
CA ARG A 174 18.44 7.17 22.57
C ARG A 174 19.15 5.93 23.16
N SER A 175 19.24 5.80 24.48
CA SER A 175 19.91 4.67 25.14
C SER A 175 19.13 3.36 24.97
N GLY A 176 17.79 3.41 24.88
CA GLY A 176 16.93 2.24 24.63
C GLY A 176 17.06 1.66 23.22
N PHE A 177 17.67 2.41 22.29
CA PHE A 177 17.85 2.01 20.88
C PHE A 177 19.33 1.77 20.51
N GLY A 178 20.21 1.53 21.47
CA GLY A 178 21.64 1.29 21.22
C GLY A 178 22.45 2.56 20.94
N GLY A 179 21.89 3.74 21.25
CA GLY A 179 22.54 5.04 21.05
C GLY A 179 22.11 5.78 19.80
N GLY A 180 22.43 7.08 19.75
CA GLY A 180 22.02 7.98 18.67
C GLY A 180 22.53 7.55 17.28
N PRO A 181 23.82 7.23 17.08
CA PRO A 181 24.34 6.81 15.79
C PRO A 181 23.67 5.53 15.27
N THR A 182 23.43 4.54 16.12
CA THR A 182 22.75 3.28 15.76
C THR A 182 21.30 3.55 15.33
N LEU A 183 20.60 4.41 16.06
CA LEU A 183 19.23 4.79 15.73
C LEU A 183 19.15 5.49 14.37
N VAL A 184 20.04 6.46 14.11
CA VAL A 184 20.10 7.16 12.81
C VAL A 184 20.44 6.20 11.68
N ALA A 185 21.45 5.35 11.86
CA ALA A 185 21.83 4.35 10.86
C ALA A 185 20.68 3.40 10.54
N SER A 186 19.95 2.91 11.56
CA SER A 186 18.77 2.08 11.40
C SER A 186 17.66 2.79 10.63
N ALA A 187 17.39 4.06 10.93
CA ALA A 187 16.39 4.86 10.24
C ALA A 187 16.74 5.10 8.75
N VAL A 188 18.03 5.31 8.45
CA VAL A 188 18.51 5.46 7.07
C VAL A 188 18.38 4.15 6.30
N LEU A 189 18.84 3.03 6.87
CA LEU A 189 18.74 1.71 6.25
C LEU A 189 17.29 1.29 6.02
N GLU A 190 16.42 1.50 7.01
CA GLU A 190 14.98 1.22 6.89
C GLU A 190 14.35 2.08 5.79
N THR A 191 14.73 3.35 5.68
CA THR A 191 14.24 4.24 4.64
C THR A 191 14.69 3.78 3.25
N ALA A 192 15.97 3.43 3.09
CA ALA A 192 16.50 2.92 1.83
C ALA A 192 15.80 1.61 1.42
N PHE A 193 15.62 0.69 2.37
CA PHE A 193 14.90 -0.56 2.15
C PHE A 193 13.43 -0.31 1.76
N SER A 194 12.76 0.60 2.46
CA SER A 194 11.36 0.98 2.18
C SER A 194 11.19 1.56 0.77
N ILE A 195 12.12 2.40 0.31
CA ILE A 195 12.12 2.97 -1.05
C ILE A 195 12.19 1.85 -2.10
N LEU A 196 13.04 0.84 -1.88
CA LEU A 196 13.20 -0.28 -2.80
C LEU A 196 12.02 -1.26 -2.76
N VAL A 197 11.43 -1.47 -1.59
CA VAL A 197 10.28 -2.38 -1.41
C VAL A 197 8.97 -1.76 -1.88
N ALA A 198 8.83 -0.44 -1.81
CA ALA A 198 7.59 0.25 -2.18
C ALA A 198 7.05 -0.10 -3.57
N PRO A 199 7.83 -0.13 -4.67
CA PRO A 199 7.33 -0.54 -5.98
C PRO A 199 6.96 -2.04 -6.04
N VAL A 200 7.58 -2.89 -5.24
CA VAL A 200 7.20 -4.32 -5.14
C VAL A 200 5.81 -4.44 -4.49
N LEU A 201 5.59 -3.72 -3.38
CA LEU A 201 4.27 -3.68 -2.72
C LEU A 201 3.21 -3.03 -3.62
N MET A 202 3.55 -1.98 -4.37
CA MET A 202 2.66 -1.40 -5.38
C MET A 202 2.16 -2.44 -6.37
N MET A 203 3.05 -3.29 -6.89
CA MET A 203 2.68 -4.37 -7.82
C MET A 203 1.79 -5.42 -7.16
N TYR A 204 2.12 -5.84 -5.91
CA TYR A 204 1.27 -6.78 -5.16
C TYR A 204 -0.11 -6.20 -4.87
N HIS A 205 -0.21 -5.01 -4.29
CA HIS A 205 -1.49 -4.38 -3.95
C HIS A 205 -2.35 -4.17 -5.20
N THR A 206 -1.75 -3.70 -6.29
CA THR A 206 -2.46 -3.56 -7.57
C THR A 206 -3.00 -4.91 -8.05
N SER A 207 -2.18 -5.97 -8.00
CA SER A 207 -2.62 -7.31 -8.39
C SER A 207 -3.76 -7.83 -7.49
N PHE A 208 -3.74 -7.51 -6.18
CA PHE A 208 -4.80 -7.88 -5.24
C PHE A 208 -6.10 -7.17 -5.58
N VAL A 209 -6.06 -5.84 -5.75
CA VAL A 209 -7.23 -5.03 -6.09
C VAL A 209 -7.84 -5.51 -7.41
N LEU A 210 -7.02 -5.65 -8.46
CA LEU A 210 -7.50 -6.13 -9.76
C LEU A 210 -8.06 -7.56 -9.68
N GLY A 211 -7.41 -8.44 -8.93
CA GLY A 211 -7.90 -9.79 -8.69
C GLY A 211 -9.27 -9.82 -8.00
N ILE A 212 -9.42 -9.01 -6.94
CA ILE A 212 -10.68 -8.89 -6.18
C ILE A 212 -11.79 -8.31 -7.07
N VAL A 213 -11.52 -7.27 -7.83
CA VAL A 213 -12.49 -6.69 -8.77
C VAL A 213 -12.86 -7.68 -9.87
N ALA A 214 -11.91 -8.51 -10.33
CA ALA A 214 -12.15 -9.59 -11.29
C ALA A 214 -12.82 -10.85 -10.69
N GLY A 215 -13.30 -10.79 -9.42
CA GLY A 215 -14.02 -11.89 -8.79
C GLY A 215 -13.13 -12.96 -8.14
N ARG A 216 -11.81 -12.74 -8.01
CA ARG A 216 -10.86 -13.68 -7.40
C ARG A 216 -10.75 -13.43 -5.91
N GLY A 217 -11.59 -14.09 -5.12
CA GLY A 217 -11.57 -14.02 -3.67
C GLY A 217 -10.33 -14.67 -3.04
N VAL A 218 -10.22 -14.50 -1.73
CA VAL A 218 -9.19 -15.13 -0.89
C VAL A 218 -9.87 -15.84 0.26
N ASP A 219 -9.46 -17.09 0.50
CA ASP A 219 -9.93 -17.87 1.64
C ASP A 219 -9.00 -17.69 2.86
N TRP A 220 -9.56 -17.95 4.04
CA TRP A 220 -8.80 -18.00 5.27
C TRP A 220 -7.92 -19.27 5.28
N GLY A 221 -6.65 -19.09 4.99
CA GLY A 221 -5.62 -20.13 5.17
C GLY A 221 -4.86 -19.94 6.48
N THR A 222 -4.21 -21.01 6.95
CA THR A 222 -3.27 -20.95 8.08
C THR A 222 -2.12 -19.99 7.78
N GLN A 223 -1.82 -19.11 8.75
CA GLN A 223 -0.64 -18.24 8.66
C GLN A 223 0.56 -18.95 9.26
N ALA A 224 1.69 -18.88 8.56
CA ALA A 224 2.98 -19.24 9.17
C ALA A 224 3.32 -18.17 10.24
N ARG A 225 3.25 -18.56 11.53
CA ARG A 225 3.55 -17.68 12.66
C ARG A 225 4.99 -17.84 13.16
N ALA A 226 5.65 -18.96 12.88
CA ALA A 226 7.05 -19.15 13.21
C ALA A 226 7.91 -18.47 12.15
N GLY A 227 8.92 -17.72 12.60
CA GLY A 227 9.95 -17.16 11.72
C GLY A 227 10.60 -18.30 10.92
N ARG A 228 10.44 -18.30 9.60
CA ARG A 228 11.07 -19.26 8.71
C ARG A 228 11.89 -18.52 7.67
N ARG A 229 13.03 -19.06 7.37
CA ARG A 229 13.77 -18.64 6.19
C ARG A 229 13.09 -19.23 4.96
N ILE A 230 12.85 -18.39 3.96
CA ILE A 230 12.30 -18.81 2.67
C ILE A 230 13.43 -19.19 1.73
N SER A 231 13.23 -20.25 0.94
CA SER A 231 14.19 -20.65 -0.08
C SER A 231 14.14 -19.71 -1.29
N TRP A 232 15.25 -19.63 -2.03
CA TRP A 232 15.31 -18.81 -3.25
C TRP A 232 14.25 -19.24 -4.29
N ALA A 233 13.96 -20.53 -4.41
CA ALA A 233 12.95 -21.05 -5.32
C ALA A 233 11.53 -20.59 -4.92
N GLU A 234 11.24 -20.51 -3.62
CA GLU A 234 9.94 -19.99 -3.11
C GLU A 234 9.78 -18.50 -3.37
N VAL A 235 10.87 -17.74 -3.39
CA VAL A 235 10.86 -16.30 -3.67
C VAL A 235 10.74 -16.03 -5.17
N TRP A 236 11.53 -16.73 -5.99
CA TRP A 236 11.64 -16.44 -7.42
C TRP A 236 10.32 -16.61 -8.16
N ARG A 237 9.61 -17.70 -7.92
CA ARG A 237 8.34 -17.99 -8.63
C ARG A 237 7.29 -16.87 -8.50
N PRO A 238 6.95 -16.38 -7.30
CA PRO A 238 5.94 -15.32 -7.16
C PRO A 238 6.45 -13.92 -7.52
N THR A 239 7.76 -13.71 -7.70
CA THR A 239 8.35 -12.39 -7.99
C THR A 239 8.83 -12.24 -9.44
N ALA A 240 9.03 -13.34 -10.16
CA ALA A 240 9.57 -13.32 -11.53
C ALA A 240 8.77 -12.40 -12.47
N TRP A 241 7.44 -12.36 -12.35
CA TRP A 241 6.60 -11.49 -13.14
C TRP A 241 6.84 -9.99 -12.83
N ILE A 242 7.15 -9.64 -11.56
CA ILE A 242 7.47 -8.26 -11.15
C ILE A 242 8.79 -7.85 -11.81
N THR A 243 9.82 -8.70 -11.71
CA THR A 243 11.14 -8.47 -12.31
C THR A 243 11.02 -8.38 -13.84
N ALA A 244 10.27 -9.27 -14.48
CA ALA A 244 10.04 -9.24 -15.93
C ALA A 244 9.34 -7.95 -16.36
N THR A 245 8.31 -7.52 -15.64
CA THR A 245 7.62 -6.24 -15.89
C THR A 245 8.59 -5.06 -15.73
N GLY A 246 9.42 -5.07 -14.67
CA GLY A 246 10.43 -4.03 -14.44
C GLY A 246 11.45 -3.95 -15.57
N LEU A 247 11.96 -5.10 -16.04
CA LEU A 247 12.91 -5.16 -17.17
C LEU A 247 12.30 -4.63 -18.46
N LEU A 248 11.09 -5.08 -18.80
CA LEU A 248 10.39 -4.62 -20.01
C LEU A 248 10.14 -3.11 -19.94
N TRP A 249 9.61 -2.63 -18.83
CA TRP A 249 9.31 -1.21 -18.65
C TRP A 249 10.57 -0.34 -18.68
N MET A 250 11.63 -0.77 -18.00
CA MET A 250 12.93 -0.09 -18.04
C MET A 250 13.48 -0.03 -19.47
N GLY A 251 13.45 -1.15 -20.22
CA GLY A 251 13.91 -1.20 -21.59
C GLY A 251 13.18 -0.19 -22.50
N ILE A 252 11.84 -0.16 -22.41
CA ILE A 252 10.99 0.78 -23.15
C ILE A 252 11.35 2.24 -22.80
N THR A 253 11.48 2.54 -21.50
CA THR A 253 11.75 3.92 -21.06
C THR A 253 13.15 4.39 -21.38
N VAL A 254 14.16 3.52 -21.28
CA VAL A 254 15.56 3.84 -21.65
C VAL A 254 15.67 4.19 -23.14
N VAL A 255 14.98 3.43 -24.00
CA VAL A 255 14.97 3.69 -25.44
C VAL A 255 14.24 4.99 -25.77
N ALA A 256 13.10 5.25 -25.13
CA ALA A 256 12.28 6.44 -25.41
C ALA A 256 12.86 7.74 -24.81
N SER A 257 13.35 7.68 -23.59
CA SER A 257 13.92 8.83 -22.88
C SER A 257 14.84 8.36 -21.74
N PRO A 258 16.16 8.33 -21.96
CA PRO A 258 17.12 7.97 -20.90
C PRO A 258 17.00 8.83 -19.65
N LEU A 259 16.74 10.13 -19.81
CA LEU A 259 16.55 11.05 -18.68
C LEU A 259 15.33 10.67 -17.82
N PHE A 260 14.21 10.32 -18.46
CA PHE A 260 13.02 9.86 -17.74
C PHE A 260 13.27 8.51 -17.04
N ALA A 261 14.03 7.61 -17.66
CA ALA A 261 14.44 6.35 -17.04
C ALA A 261 15.29 6.58 -15.77
N VAL A 262 16.14 7.59 -15.73
CA VAL A 262 16.89 7.98 -14.52
C VAL A 262 15.95 8.45 -13.40
N TRP A 263 14.90 9.21 -13.71
CA TRP A 263 13.89 9.58 -12.71
C TRP A 263 13.12 8.38 -12.14
N LEU A 264 12.92 7.34 -12.94
CA LEU A 264 12.29 6.09 -12.51
C LEU A 264 13.30 5.08 -11.90
N ALA A 265 14.58 5.42 -11.80
CA ALA A 265 15.61 4.48 -11.32
C ALA A 265 15.29 3.82 -9.96
N PRO A 266 14.78 4.52 -8.93
CA PRO A 266 14.41 3.87 -7.68
C PRO A 266 13.29 2.82 -7.85
N ILE A 267 12.35 3.06 -8.75
CA ILE A 267 11.24 2.15 -9.07
C ILE A 267 11.79 0.92 -9.78
N PHE A 268 12.59 1.11 -10.82
CA PHE A 268 13.23 0.01 -11.54
C PHE A 268 14.13 -0.82 -10.63
N ALA A 269 14.94 -0.16 -9.79
CA ALA A 269 15.77 -0.87 -8.82
C ALA A 269 14.94 -1.79 -7.89
N GLY A 270 13.82 -1.29 -7.35
CA GLY A 270 12.91 -2.09 -6.53
C GLY A 270 12.30 -3.27 -7.29
N LEU A 271 11.80 -3.04 -8.52
CA LEU A 271 11.19 -4.11 -9.33
C LEU A 271 12.21 -5.18 -9.76
N LEU A 272 13.42 -4.77 -10.15
CA LEU A 272 14.49 -5.69 -10.57
C LEU A 272 15.04 -6.49 -9.39
N LEU A 273 15.15 -5.87 -8.23
CA LEU A 273 15.64 -6.47 -7.00
C LEU A 273 14.52 -7.12 -6.17
N ALA A 274 13.31 -7.32 -6.71
CA ALA A 274 12.18 -7.85 -5.96
C ALA A 274 12.50 -9.20 -5.26
N ALA A 275 13.11 -10.14 -5.97
CA ALA A 275 13.49 -11.43 -5.39
C ALA A 275 14.59 -11.30 -4.32
N PRO A 276 15.74 -10.63 -4.55
CA PRO A 276 16.74 -10.38 -3.51
C PRO A 276 16.18 -9.68 -2.26
N LEU A 277 15.37 -8.62 -2.44
CA LEU A 277 14.79 -7.87 -1.33
C LEU A 277 13.91 -8.75 -0.44
N ILE A 278 13.08 -9.59 -1.06
CA ILE A 278 12.21 -10.51 -0.33
C ILE A 278 13.02 -11.60 0.35
N TYR A 279 14.05 -12.14 -0.30
CA TYR A 279 14.92 -13.17 0.28
C TYR A 279 15.66 -12.64 1.51
N VAL A 280 16.22 -11.43 1.44
CA VAL A 280 16.95 -10.81 2.55
C VAL A 280 16.01 -10.39 3.70
N SER A 281 14.72 -10.19 3.42
CA SER A 281 13.72 -9.86 4.45
C SER A 281 13.30 -11.05 5.32
N SER A 282 13.78 -12.28 5.04
CA SER A 282 13.37 -13.50 5.74
C SER A 282 14.28 -13.93 6.89
#